data_ea7cca930ee75102dbfe04c2249b7644
#
_entry.id   ea7cca930ee75102dbfe04c2249b7644
#
_cell.length_a   1.000
_cell.length_b   1.000
_cell.length_c   1.000
_cell.angle_alpha   90.00
_cell.angle_beta   90.00
_cell.angle_gamma   90.00
#
_symmetry.space_group_name_H-M   'P 1'
#
loop_
_entity.id
_entity.type
_entity.pdbx_description
1 polymer ?
#
loop_
_entity_poly.entity_id
_entity_poly.type
_entity_poly.pdbx_seq_one_letter_code
_entity_poly.pdbx_strand_id
1 'polypeptide(L)'
;MNPSGSAIHPSALIGPGVALGPGCEVGPFCVLEGRMTVGAANRFATGVAIGGAPMDTKYRGEDTEVRIGSGNTFFEYATVHRAIGPGNATIVGDRNFVMAYVHIAHNCRIGSDCVITNGVQLAGHVEVGDGANIGGLAGVHQFCRIGDLAMVGACSYVNKDIPPFMLAAGNPCRVHGLNLVGLRRAGFVEPVLSVLRRAHRIIYRAGLNLAQALSTIETDLLPASAPGRGQEQLLSIVHFIRSSARGIELRSGRQEQEES
;
A
#
# COMPACT_ATOMS: atom_id res chain seq x y z
N MET A 1 13.96 25.24 21.22
CA MET A 1 12.89 24.21 21.07
C MET A 1 11.95 24.71 19.99
N ASN A 2 11.66 23.87 19.03
CA ASN A 2 10.71 24.23 17.96
C ASN A 2 9.31 24.43 18.59
N PRO A 3 8.52 25.43 18.21
CA PRO A 3 7.20 25.72 18.86
C PRO A 3 6.22 24.55 18.82
N SER A 4 6.45 23.54 17.98
CA SER A 4 5.63 22.32 17.91
C SER A 4 6.02 21.22 18.87
N GLY A 5 7.03 21.38 19.74
CA GLY A 5 7.55 20.31 20.61
C GLY A 5 8.22 19.15 19.85
N SER A 6 8.59 19.35 18.61
CA SER A 6 9.27 18.34 17.79
C SER A 6 10.78 18.33 18.04
N ALA A 7 11.38 17.12 18.05
CA ALA A 7 12.83 16.92 18.18
C ALA A 7 13.47 16.84 16.79
N ILE A 8 14.25 17.83 16.40
CA ILE A 8 14.92 17.89 15.10
C ILE A 8 16.43 17.84 15.31
N HIS A 9 17.10 16.85 14.70
CA HIS A 9 18.55 16.74 14.77
C HIS A 9 19.23 17.93 14.04
N PRO A 10 20.31 18.52 14.57
CA PRO A 10 20.95 19.70 13.98
C PRO A 10 21.45 19.53 12.53
N SER A 11 21.73 18.29 12.10
CA SER A 11 22.14 18.01 10.72
C SER A 11 20.96 17.73 9.77
N ALA A 12 19.71 17.79 10.22
CA ALA A 12 18.56 17.64 9.36
C ALA A 12 18.28 18.94 8.59
N LEU A 13 17.89 18.83 7.34
CA LEU A 13 17.48 19.95 6.48
C LEU A 13 15.97 19.95 6.33
N ILE A 14 15.33 21.02 6.83
CA ILE A 14 13.88 21.23 6.74
C ILE A 14 13.63 22.43 5.84
N GLY A 15 13.01 22.18 4.69
CA GLY A 15 12.66 23.24 3.73
C GLY A 15 11.57 24.18 4.25
N PRO A 16 11.50 25.43 3.73
CA PRO A 16 10.55 26.44 4.19
C PRO A 16 9.07 26.08 3.91
N GLY A 17 8.81 25.18 2.97
CA GLY A 17 7.47 24.71 2.63
C GLY A 17 6.98 23.51 3.44
N VAL A 18 7.74 23.08 4.48
CA VAL A 18 7.44 21.91 5.29
C VAL A 18 6.73 22.33 6.58
N ALA A 19 5.49 21.86 6.77
CA ALA A 19 4.74 22.00 8.00
C ALA A 19 4.77 20.68 8.78
N LEU A 20 5.46 20.69 9.95
CA LEU A 20 5.52 19.54 10.86
C LEU A 20 4.50 19.68 11.98
N GLY A 21 3.68 18.66 12.18
CA GLY A 21 2.81 18.50 13.33
C GLY A 21 3.60 18.29 14.63
N PRO A 22 2.91 18.37 15.80
CA PRO A 22 3.56 18.28 17.09
C PRO A 22 4.13 16.88 17.35
N GLY A 23 5.21 16.84 18.16
CA GLY A 23 5.82 15.60 18.63
C GLY A 23 6.53 14.78 17.55
N CYS A 24 6.88 15.37 16.41
CA CYS A 24 7.69 14.68 15.39
C CYS A 24 9.16 14.56 15.83
N GLU A 25 9.79 13.45 15.46
CA GLU A 25 11.22 13.21 15.64
C GLU A 25 11.90 13.14 14.26
N VAL A 26 12.87 14.02 14.02
CA VAL A 26 13.63 14.06 12.75
C VAL A 26 15.09 13.77 13.05
N GLY A 27 15.56 12.61 12.60
CA GLY A 27 16.91 12.09 12.82
C GLY A 27 18.00 12.79 12.00
N PRO A 28 19.27 12.34 12.17
CA PRO A 28 20.39 12.95 11.48
C PRO A 28 20.31 12.78 9.97
N PHE A 29 20.80 13.82 9.26
CA PHE A 29 20.90 13.86 7.79
C PHE A 29 19.57 13.66 7.05
N CYS A 30 18.42 13.81 7.72
CA CYS A 30 17.14 13.84 7.04
C CYS A 30 17.02 15.09 6.16
N VAL A 31 16.37 14.93 5.01
CA VAL A 31 16.01 16.02 4.10
C VAL A 31 14.50 16.01 3.90
N LEU A 32 13.81 17.01 4.41
CA LEU A 32 12.38 17.24 4.19
C LEU A 32 12.24 18.53 3.40
N GLU A 33 11.72 18.46 2.17
CA GLU A 33 11.72 19.61 1.25
C GLU A 33 10.44 19.72 0.41
N GLY A 34 10.30 20.83 -0.31
CA GLY A 34 9.12 21.11 -1.11
C GLY A 34 7.89 21.45 -0.27
N ARG A 35 6.72 21.50 -0.90
CA ARG A 35 5.46 21.69 -0.18
C ARG A 35 5.06 20.39 0.49
N MET A 36 4.96 20.40 1.83
CA MET A 36 4.71 19.21 2.61
C MET A 36 3.91 19.51 3.87
N THR A 37 2.91 18.67 4.14
CA THR A 37 2.19 18.65 5.42
C THR A 37 2.40 17.31 6.09
N VAL A 38 2.86 17.34 7.35
CA VAL A 38 3.14 16.16 8.18
C VAL A 38 2.29 16.24 9.44
N GLY A 39 1.53 15.20 9.74
CA GLY A 39 0.75 15.08 10.97
C GLY A 39 1.62 14.96 12.22
N ALA A 40 0.99 14.63 13.33
CA ALA A 40 1.65 14.53 14.66
C ALA A 40 2.42 13.22 14.82
N ALA A 41 3.41 13.21 15.73
CA ALA A 41 4.10 12.03 16.25
C ALA A 41 4.72 11.12 15.15
N ASN A 42 5.20 11.71 14.07
CA ASN A 42 5.95 10.98 13.04
C ASN A 42 7.43 10.89 13.43
N ARG A 43 8.06 9.76 13.11
CA ARG A 43 9.48 9.51 13.33
C ARG A 43 10.18 9.29 12.00
N PHE A 44 11.25 10.05 11.76
CA PHE A 44 12.13 9.93 10.60
C PHE A 44 13.53 9.54 11.08
N ALA A 45 13.97 8.32 10.75
CA ALA A 45 15.30 7.83 11.11
C ALA A 45 16.39 8.50 10.25
N THR A 46 17.64 8.07 10.41
CA THR A 46 18.80 8.65 9.72
C THR A 46 18.63 8.64 8.19
N GLY A 47 18.89 9.79 7.55
CA GLY A 47 19.01 9.89 6.10
C GLY A 47 17.68 9.75 5.32
N VAL A 48 16.53 9.84 6.00
CA VAL A 48 15.22 9.87 5.32
C VAL A 48 15.13 11.11 4.44
N ALA A 49 14.72 10.94 3.17
CA ALA A 49 14.56 12.03 2.22
C ALA A 49 13.14 12.07 1.66
N ILE A 50 12.39 13.12 1.98
CA ILE A 50 10.99 13.27 1.58
C ILE A 50 10.76 14.62 0.90
N GLY A 51 9.95 14.62 -0.17
CA GLY A 51 9.53 15.80 -0.87
C GLY A 51 10.43 16.20 -2.03
N GLY A 52 11.44 15.40 -2.35
CA GLY A 52 12.27 15.58 -3.54
C GLY A 52 11.45 15.63 -4.84
N ALA A 53 12.02 16.23 -5.87
CA ALA A 53 11.39 16.29 -7.18
C ALA A 53 11.10 14.88 -7.73
N PRO A 54 9.96 14.67 -8.41
CA PRO A 54 9.63 13.37 -8.99
C PRO A 54 10.70 12.89 -9.97
N MET A 55 11.03 11.60 -9.91
CA MET A 55 11.89 10.95 -10.90
C MET A 55 11.08 10.58 -12.15
N ASP A 56 10.51 11.58 -12.82
CA ASP A 56 9.75 11.41 -14.06
C ASP A 56 10.21 12.46 -15.08
N THR A 57 10.54 12.03 -16.29
CA THR A 57 11.01 12.89 -17.39
C THR A 57 9.96 13.91 -17.83
N LYS A 58 8.70 13.75 -17.46
CA LYS A 58 7.60 14.68 -17.76
C LYS A 58 7.47 15.81 -16.76
N TYR A 59 8.10 15.72 -15.59
CA TYR A 59 8.04 16.77 -14.57
C TYR A 59 8.64 18.07 -15.08
N ARG A 60 7.94 19.18 -14.86
CA ARG A 60 8.32 20.54 -15.34
C ARG A 60 8.41 21.57 -14.22
N GLY A 61 8.46 21.11 -12.96
CA GLY A 61 8.49 22.00 -11.80
C GLY A 61 7.11 22.42 -11.30
N GLU A 62 6.06 21.65 -11.58
CA GLU A 62 4.70 21.92 -11.14
C GLU A 62 4.61 22.01 -9.62
N ASP A 63 3.69 22.87 -9.14
CA ASP A 63 3.39 22.96 -7.72
C ASP A 63 2.62 21.72 -7.26
N THR A 64 3.35 20.83 -6.60
CA THR A 64 2.87 19.56 -6.07
C THR A 64 3.36 19.34 -4.65
N GLU A 65 2.75 18.42 -3.93
CA GLU A 65 3.05 18.27 -2.50
C GLU A 65 3.18 16.79 -2.07
N VAL A 66 3.65 16.63 -0.83
CA VAL A 66 3.55 15.39 -0.06
C VAL A 66 2.66 15.64 1.15
N ARG A 67 1.72 14.74 1.41
CA ARG A 67 0.89 14.72 2.62
C ARG A 67 1.17 13.46 3.41
N ILE A 68 1.57 13.62 4.68
CA ILE A 68 1.84 12.51 5.59
C ILE A 68 0.92 12.67 6.79
N GLY A 69 0.20 11.61 7.13
CA GLY A 69 -0.63 11.52 8.31
C GLY A 69 0.19 11.49 9.61
N SER A 70 -0.35 10.90 10.64
CA SER A 70 0.24 10.89 11.99
C SER A 70 0.78 9.52 12.38
N GLY A 71 1.76 9.48 13.29
CA GLY A 71 2.25 8.26 13.91
C GLY A 71 3.04 7.32 12.99
N ASN A 72 3.52 7.80 11.85
CA ASN A 72 4.33 7.00 10.94
C ASN A 72 5.78 6.90 11.42
N THR A 73 6.42 5.77 11.14
CA THR A 73 7.86 5.59 11.31
C THR A 73 8.50 5.31 9.96
N PHE A 74 9.42 6.20 9.56
CA PHE A 74 10.27 6.02 8.38
C PHE A 74 11.67 5.67 8.85
N PHE A 75 12.17 4.50 8.41
CA PHE A 75 13.50 4.04 8.74
C PHE A 75 14.55 4.55 7.76
N GLU A 76 15.80 4.18 8.00
CA GLU A 76 16.99 4.73 7.36
C GLU A 76 16.88 4.74 5.83
N TYR A 77 17.19 5.89 5.26
CA TYR A 77 17.26 6.11 3.81
C TYR A 77 15.97 5.80 3.04
N ALA A 78 14.81 5.78 3.72
CA ALA A 78 13.53 5.75 3.02
C ALA A 78 13.31 7.05 2.25
N THR A 79 12.70 6.97 1.06
CA THR A 79 12.47 8.11 0.19
C THR A 79 11.01 8.22 -0.23
N VAL A 80 10.47 9.46 -0.27
CA VAL A 80 9.12 9.74 -0.77
C VAL A 80 9.19 10.97 -1.68
N HIS A 81 8.80 10.84 -2.94
CA HIS A 81 8.82 11.93 -3.90
C HIS A 81 7.48 12.66 -3.99
N ARG A 82 7.53 13.97 -4.32
CA ARG A 82 6.34 14.76 -4.63
C ARG A 82 5.61 14.20 -5.85
N ALA A 83 4.35 14.59 -6.01
CA ALA A 83 3.57 14.23 -7.17
C ALA A 83 4.01 14.96 -8.45
N ILE A 84 3.52 14.52 -9.61
CA ILE A 84 3.49 15.22 -10.87
C ILE A 84 2.07 15.70 -11.20
N GLY A 85 1.96 16.74 -12.01
CA GLY A 85 0.70 17.39 -12.36
C GLY A 85 0.24 18.40 -11.32
N PRO A 86 -0.15 19.61 -11.76
CA PRO A 86 -0.48 20.73 -10.86
C PRO A 86 -1.53 20.35 -9.81
N GLY A 87 -1.28 20.69 -8.55
CA GLY A 87 -2.19 20.44 -7.42
C GLY A 87 -2.26 18.99 -6.94
N ASN A 88 -1.52 18.06 -7.55
CA ASN A 88 -1.49 16.67 -7.11
C ASN A 88 -0.60 16.49 -5.87
N ALA A 89 -0.85 15.38 -5.17
CA ALA A 89 -0.10 15.00 -3.97
C ALA A 89 0.30 13.51 -3.99
N THR A 90 1.46 13.22 -3.42
CA THR A 90 1.80 11.88 -2.90
C THR A 90 1.32 11.82 -1.46
N ILE A 91 0.58 10.78 -1.09
CA ILE A 91 -0.13 10.69 0.19
C ILE A 91 0.31 9.45 0.95
N VAL A 92 0.65 9.62 2.22
CA VAL A 92 0.89 8.54 3.18
C VAL A 92 -0.05 8.75 4.36
N GLY A 93 -0.87 7.76 4.67
CA GLY A 93 -1.82 7.78 5.78
C GLY A 93 -1.16 7.74 7.15
N ASP A 94 -1.83 7.15 8.12
CA ASP A 94 -1.42 7.14 9.52
C ASP A 94 -0.76 5.81 9.93
N ARG A 95 0.09 5.83 10.97
CA ARG A 95 0.64 4.66 11.67
C ARG A 95 1.33 3.64 10.78
N ASN A 96 1.90 4.08 9.67
CA ASN A 96 2.64 3.22 8.77
C ASN A 96 4.06 2.95 9.28
N PHE A 97 4.56 1.76 9.00
CA PHE A 97 5.91 1.30 9.30
C PHE A 97 6.67 1.13 7.98
N VAL A 98 7.41 2.16 7.59
CA VAL A 98 8.16 2.23 6.32
C VAL A 98 9.62 1.96 6.61
N MET A 99 10.07 0.74 6.27
CA MET A 99 11.42 0.27 6.64
C MET A 99 12.52 0.86 5.76
N ALA A 100 13.76 0.49 6.07
CA ALA A 100 14.95 1.06 5.44
C ALA A 100 14.97 0.84 3.90
N TYR A 101 15.45 1.86 3.19
CA TYR A 101 15.60 1.88 1.73
C TYR A 101 14.31 1.71 0.93
N VAL A 102 13.15 1.88 1.54
CA VAL A 102 11.88 1.91 0.82
C VAL A 102 11.82 3.16 -0.06
N HIS A 103 11.35 3.00 -1.28
CA HIS A 103 11.04 4.10 -2.18
C HIS A 103 9.55 4.20 -2.47
N ILE A 104 8.96 5.36 -2.22
CA ILE A 104 7.58 5.72 -2.59
C ILE A 104 7.67 6.80 -3.66
N ALA A 105 7.36 6.44 -4.91
CA ALA A 105 7.41 7.36 -6.04
C ALA A 105 6.23 8.35 -6.02
N HIS A 106 6.25 9.24 -6.99
CA HIS A 106 5.26 10.30 -7.19
C HIS A 106 3.82 9.78 -7.32
N ASN A 107 2.85 10.55 -6.85
CA ASN A 107 1.42 10.26 -6.94
C ASN A 107 0.96 8.97 -6.23
N CYS A 108 1.83 8.30 -5.45
CA CYS A 108 1.42 7.15 -4.67
C CYS A 108 0.41 7.56 -3.58
N ARG A 109 -0.49 6.63 -3.24
CA ARG A 109 -1.43 6.75 -2.14
C ARG A 109 -1.27 5.53 -1.24
N ILE A 110 -0.73 5.75 -0.06
CA ILE A 110 -0.53 4.72 0.95
C ILE A 110 -1.58 4.93 2.04
N GLY A 111 -2.34 3.89 2.35
CA GLY A 111 -3.31 3.89 3.43
C GLY A 111 -2.67 3.97 4.81
N SER A 112 -3.39 3.52 5.82
CA SER A 112 -2.93 3.52 7.21
C SER A 112 -2.58 2.11 7.68
N ASP A 113 -1.79 2.02 8.77
CA ASP A 113 -1.41 0.75 9.41
C ASP A 113 -0.66 -0.22 8.49
N CYS A 114 -0.04 0.28 7.41
CA CYS A 114 0.73 -0.54 6.48
C CYS A 114 2.13 -0.86 7.01
N VAL A 115 2.64 -2.04 6.65
CA VAL A 115 4.04 -2.43 6.86
C VAL A 115 4.69 -2.58 5.50
N ILE A 116 5.63 -1.70 5.18
CA ILE A 116 6.40 -1.70 3.94
C ILE A 116 7.84 -2.03 4.29
N THR A 117 8.26 -3.26 3.98
CA THR A 117 9.53 -3.78 4.46
C THR A 117 10.71 -3.34 3.60
N ASN A 118 11.94 -3.62 4.09
CA ASN A 118 13.19 -3.10 3.53
C ASN A 118 13.28 -3.20 2.01
N GLY A 119 13.68 -2.10 1.37
CA GLY A 119 14.02 -2.06 -0.04
C GLY A 119 12.84 -2.21 -1.00
N VAL A 120 11.60 -2.13 -0.53
CA VAL A 120 10.41 -2.13 -1.39
C VAL A 120 10.43 -0.90 -2.29
N GLN A 121 10.10 -1.11 -3.57
CA GLN A 121 10.04 -0.07 -4.59
C GLN A 121 8.61 0.08 -5.11
N LEU A 122 7.95 1.19 -4.77
CA LEU A 122 6.64 1.56 -5.28
C LEU A 122 6.81 2.56 -6.41
N ALA A 123 6.49 2.17 -7.63
CA ALA A 123 6.53 3.06 -8.80
C ALA A 123 5.38 4.08 -8.75
N GLY A 124 5.39 5.05 -9.68
CA GLY A 124 4.39 6.14 -9.68
C GLY A 124 2.94 5.65 -9.71
N HIS A 125 2.06 6.39 -9.04
CA HIS A 125 0.61 6.14 -8.98
C HIS A 125 0.21 4.78 -8.36
N VAL A 126 1.07 4.16 -7.56
CA VAL A 126 0.70 2.96 -6.81
C VAL A 126 -0.23 3.34 -5.66
N GLU A 127 -1.28 2.53 -5.48
CA GLU A 127 -2.19 2.64 -4.34
C GLU A 127 -2.02 1.42 -3.42
N VAL A 128 -1.90 1.67 -2.12
CA VAL A 128 -1.79 0.63 -1.09
C VAL A 128 -2.89 0.86 -0.07
N GLY A 129 -3.77 -0.12 0.11
CA GLY A 129 -4.87 -0.09 1.05
C GLY A 129 -4.43 -0.25 2.51
N ASP A 130 -5.36 -0.03 3.42
CA ASP A 130 -5.11 -0.05 4.86
C ASP A 130 -4.65 -1.44 5.35
N GLY A 131 -3.69 -1.46 6.26
CA GLY A 131 -3.18 -2.68 6.88
C GLY A 131 -2.45 -3.63 5.91
N ALA A 132 -2.14 -3.19 4.69
CA ALA A 132 -1.38 -4.01 3.75
C ALA A 132 0.07 -4.23 4.23
N ASN A 133 0.60 -5.42 3.93
CA ASN A 133 1.99 -5.76 4.26
C ASN A 133 2.74 -6.10 2.97
N ILE A 134 3.84 -5.40 2.70
CA ILE A 134 4.64 -5.60 1.49
C ILE A 134 6.02 -6.10 1.89
N GLY A 135 6.31 -7.33 1.48
CA GLY A 135 7.57 -8.04 1.78
C GLY A 135 8.79 -7.38 1.14
N GLY A 136 9.93 -7.53 1.80
CA GLY A 136 11.18 -6.87 1.41
C GLY A 136 11.59 -7.13 -0.04
N LEU A 137 12.21 -6.13 -0.66
CA LEU A 137 12.68 -6.17 -2.04
C LEU A 137 11.57 -6.41 -3.09
N ALA A 138 10.29 -6.26 -2.71
CA ALA A 138 9.22 -6.30 -3.69
C ALA A 138 9.21 -5.03 -4.55
N GLY A 139 8.97 -5.21 -5.85
CA GLY A 139 8.75 -4.13 -6.80
C GLY A 139 7.29 -4.07 -7.24
N VAL A 140 6.69 -2.88 -7.17
CA VAL A 140 5.30 -2.67 -7.59
C VAL A 140 5.27 -1.75 -8.81
N HIS A 141 4.74 -2.26 -9.91
CA HIS A 141 4.64 -1.52 -11.17
C HIS A 141 3.67 -0.34 -11.03
N GLN A 142 3.96 0.73 -11.78
CA GLN A 142 3.12 1.93 -11.81
C GLN A 142 1.63 1.62 -12.07
N PHE A 143 0.76 2.37 -11.40
CA PHE A 143 -0.70 2.25 -11.45
C PHE A 143 -1.26 0.92 -10.90
N CYS A 144 -0.44 0.08 -10.28
CA CYS A 144 -0.96 -1.09 -9.57
C CYS A 144 -1.57 -0.69 -8.23
N ARG A 145 -2.57 -1.46 -7.81
CA ARG A 145 -3.25 -1.31 -6.53
C ARG A 145 -3.06 -2.57 -5.70
N ILE A 146 -2.75 -2.37 -4.42
CA ILE A 146 -2.69 -3.43 -3.40
C ILE A 146 -3.82 -3.16 -2.42
N GLY A 147 -4.79 -4.06 -2.31
CA GLY A 147 -5.98 -3.87 -1.47
C GLY A 147 -5.70 -3.99 0.02
N ASP A 148 -6.71 -3.64 0.81
CA ASP A 148 -6.65 -3.65 2.27
C ASP A 148 -6.27 -5.03 2.82
N LEU A 149 -5.42 -5.05 3.85
CA LEU A 149 -4.96 -6.27 4.52
C LEU A 149 -4.35 -7.30 3.56
N ALA A 150 -3.99 -6.92 2.34
CA ALA A 150 -3.26 -7.81 1.44
C ALA A 150 -1.82 -8.01 1.93
N MET A 151 -1.26 -9.18 1.62
CA MET A 151 0.14 -9.53 1.86
C MET A 151 0.84 -9.79 0.53
N VAL A 152 1.90 -9.06 0.27
CA VAL A 152 2.82 -9.31 -0.85
C VAL A 152 4.09 -9.93 -0.30
N GLY A 153 4.45 -11.12 -0.78
CA GLY A 153 5.68 -11.82 -0.37
C GLY A 153 6.95 -11.07 -0.78
N ALA A 154 8.05 -11.36 -0.10
CA ALA A 154 9.35 -10.76 -0.43
C ALA A 154 9.81 -11.11 -1.85
N CYS A 155 10.63 -10.24 -2.47
CA CYS A 155 11.17 -10.39 -3.83
C CYS A 155 10.11 -10.56 -4.93
N SER A 156 8.88 -10.10 -4.70
CA SER A 156 7.80 -10.20 -5.67
C SER A 156 7.82 -9.06 -6.68
N TYR A 157 7.40 -9.33 -7.92
CA TYR A 157 7.14 -8.32 -8.92
C TYR A 157 5.63 -8.20 -9.20
N VAL A 158 5.02 -7.16 -8.63
CA VAL A 158 3.59 -6.88 -8.78
C VAL A 158 3.36 -6.03 -10.03
N ASN A 159 2.76 -6.60 -11.06
CA ASN A 159 2.44 -5.94 -12.32
C ASN A 159 0.95 -5.86 -12.63
N LYS A 160 0.10 -6.43 -11.76
CA LYS A 160 -1.35 -6.35 -11.76
C LYS A 160 -1.87 -6.07 -10.34
N ASP A 161 -3.12 -5.68 -10.23
CA ASP A 161 -3.74 -5.36 -8.95
C ASP A 161 -3.87 -6.60 -8.06
N ILE A 162 -3.60 -6.43 -6.76
CA ILE A 162 -3.77 -7.46 -5.74
C ILE A 162 -5.05 -7.14 -4.95
N PRO A 163 -6.11 -7.94 -5.03
CA PRO A 163 -7.34 -7.67 -4.31
C PRO A 163 -7.18 -7.69 -2.78
N PRO A 164 -8.08 -7.01 -2.04
CA PRO A 164 -8.08 -7.02 -0.58
C PRO A 164 -8.02 -8.42 0.01
N PHE A 165 -7.34 -8.55 1.15
CA PHE A 165 -7.27 -9.78 1.96
C PHE A 165 -6.44 -10.91 1.36
N MET A 166 -5.87 -10.74 0.18
CA MET A 166 -5.13 -11.80 -0.52
C MET A 166 -3.67 -11.87 -0.07
N LEU A 167 -3.12 -13.08 -0.16
CA LEU A 167 -1.68 -13.36 -0.11
C LEU A 167 -1.20 -13.56 -1.54
N ALA A 168 -0.26 -12.74 -1.98
CA ALA A 168 0.33 -12.85 -3.30
C ALA A 168 1.86 -12.86 -3.21
N ALA A 169 2.53 -13.58 -4.09
CA ALA A 169 3.99 -13.65 -4.12
C ALA A 169 4.51 -14.07 -5.51
N GLY A 170 5.82 -13.91 -5.71
CA GLY A 170 6.53 -14.41 -6.89
C GLY A 170 6.86 -13.35 -7.94
N ASN A 171 7.55 -13.79 -8.99
CA ASN A 171 7.90 -12.97 -10.15
C ASN A 171 7.59 -13.75 -11.45
N PRO A 172 6.50 -13.39 -12.17
CA PRO A 172 5.50 -12.38 -11.82
C PRO A 172 4.68 -12.76 -10.58
N CYS A 173 4.14 -11.75 -9.88
CA CYS A 173 3.38 -11.95 -8.65
C CYS A 173 2.04 -12.64 -8.91
N ARG A 174 1.73 -13.67 -8.13
CA ARG A 174 0.50 -14.48 -8.21
C ARG A 174 -0.23 -14.51 -6.87
N VAL A 175 -1.56 -14.60 -6.90
CA VAL A 175 -2.37 -14.81 -5.69
C VAL A 175 -2.34 -16.31 -5.35
N HIS A 176 -1.87 -16.63 -4.15
CA HIS A 176 -1.78 -17.99 -3.62
C HIS A 176 -2.95 -18.36 -2.69
N GLY A 177 -3.59 -17.37 -2.08
CA GLY A 177 -4.68 -17.57 -1.13
C GLY A 177 -5.07 -16.31 -0.39
N LEU A 178 -5.62 -16.47 0.80
CA LEU A 178 -5.90 -15.37 1.72
C LEU A 178 -4.71 -15.11 2.65
N ASN A 179 -4.53 -13.88 3.04
CA ASN A 179 -3.61 -13.47 4.12
C ASN A 179 -4.19 -13.89 5.50
N LEU A 180 -4.35 -15.19 5.75
CA LEU A 180 -5.00 -15.69 6.95
C LEU A 180 -4.33 -15.22 8.25
N VAL A 181 -3.00 -15.08 8.25
CA VAL A 181 -2.25 -14.60 9.42
C VAL A 181 -2.59 -13.15 9.71
N GLY A 182 -2.51 -12.27 8.71
CA GLY A 182 -2.85 -10.86 8.84
C GLY A 182 -4.31 -10.66 9.23
N LEU A 183 -5.23 -11.38 8.60
CA LEU A 183 -6.65 -11.30 8.89
C LEU A 183 -6.99 -11.70 10.34
N ARG A 184 -6.39 -12.78 10.86
CA ARG A 184 -6.58 -13.17 12.27
C ARG A 184 -6.03 -12.13 13.24
N ARG A 185 -4.85 -11.55 12.94
CA ARG A 185 -4.28 -10.45 13.73
C ARG A 185 -5.16 -9.20 13.72
N ALA A 186 -5.84 -8.93 12.60
CA ALA A 186 -6.82 -7.86 12.46
C ALA A 186 -8.20 -8.19 13.08
N GLY A 187 -8.32 -9.31 13.81
CA GLY A 187 -9.54 -9.71 14.54
C GLY A 187 -10.63 -10.34 13.67
N PHE A 188 -10.28 -10.89 12.49
CA PHE A 188 -11.25 -11.63 11.69
C PHE A 188 -11.50 -13.02 12.28
N VAL A 189 -12.77 -13.31 12.54
CA VAL A 189 -13.23 -14.59 13.12
C VAL A 189 -13.61 -15.59 12.04
N GLU A 190 -13.68 -16.87 12.40
CA GLU A 190 -13.86 -17.97 11.45
C GLU A 190 -15.08 -17.85 10.51
N PRO A 191 -16.26 -17.39 10.93
CA PRO A 191 -17.36 -17.18 9.98
C PRO A 191 -17.01 -16.24 8.82
N VAL A 192 -16.32 -15.13 9.09
CA VAL A 192 -15.87 -14.17 8.05
C VAL A 192 -14.78 -14.78 7.18
N LEU A 193 -13.80 -15.47 7.79
CA LEU A 193 -12.73 -16.16 7.06
C LEU A 193 -13.29 -17.25 6.13
N SER A 194 -14.34 -17.94 6.55
CA SER A 194 -15.02 -18.94 5.71
C SER A 194 -15.64 -18.33 4.45
N VAL A 195 -16.32 -17.18 4.62
CA VAL A 195 -16.89 -16.42 3.49
C VAL A 195 -15.81 -15.98 2.52
N LEU A 196 -14.71 -15.43 3.03
CA LEU A 196 -13.58 -14.99 2.20
C LEU A 196 -12.90 -16.15 1.47
N ARG A 197 -12.78 -17.35 2.10
CA ARG A 197 -12.27 -18.55 1.41
C ARG A 197 -13.17 -18.99 0.26
N ARG A 198 -14.48 -18.86 0.42
CA ARG A 198 -15.44 -19.15 -0.67
C ARG A 198 -15.27 -18.16 -1.81
N ALA A 199 -15.17 -16.88 -1.52
CA ALA A 199 -14.91 -15.85 -2.54
C ALA A 199 -13.60 -16.10 -3.30
N HIS A 200 -12.51 -16.36 -2.57
CA HIS A 200 -11.23 -16.72 -3.19
C HIS A 200 -11.35 -17.94 -4.10
N ARG A 201 -12.07 -19.00 -3.66
CA ARG A 201 -12.27 -20.21 -4.49
C ARG A 201 -13.06 -19.90 -5.75
N ILE A 202 -14.11 -19.07 -5.68
CA ILE A 202 -14.91 -18.66 -6.83
C ILE A 202 -14.03 -17.88 -7.83
N ILE A 203 -13.22 -16.92 -7.37
CA ILE A 203 -12.40 -16.09 -8.25
C ILE A 203 -11.26 -16.89 -8.90
N TYR A 204 -10.57 -17.75 -8.14
CA TYR A 204 -9.28 -18.30 -8.57
C TYR A 204 -9.30 -19.81 -8.88
N ARG A 205 -10.37 -20.54 -8.52
CA ARG A 205 -10.37 -22.02 -8.60
C ARG A 205 -11.63 -22.64 -9.19
N ALA A 206 -12.66 -21.86 -9.48
CA ALA A 206 -13.91 -22.39 -10.03
C ALA A 206 -13.90 -22.54 -11.56
N GLY A 207 -12.81 -22.16 -12.24
CA GLY A 207 -12.76 -22.20 -13.71
C GLY A 207 -13.63 -21.16 -14.40
N LEU A 208 -14.18 -20.21 -13.65
CA LEU A 208 -15.03 -19.14 -14.17
C LEU A 208 -14.18 -18.01 -14.73
N ASN A 209 -14.72 -17.34 -15.77
CA ASN A 209 -14.15 -16.04 -16.11
C ASN A 209 -14.48 -14.99 -15.02
N LEU A 210 -13.77 -13.86 -15.04
CA LEU A 210 -13.89 -12.87 -13.97
C LEU A 210 -15.32 -12.32 -13.82
N ALA A 211 -16.02 -12.07 -14.92
CA ALA A 211 -17.39 -11.55 -14.88
C ALA A 211 -18.34 -12.57 -14.25
N GLN A 212 -18.23 -13.85 -14.61
CA GLN A 212 -19.00 -14.94 -14.02
C GLN A 212 -18.68 -15.11 -12.52
N ALA A 213 -17.39 -15.06 -12.14
CA ALA A 213 -16.98 -15.16 -10.74
C ALA A 213 -17.58 -14.03 -9.89
N LEU A 214 -17.52 -12.79 -10.36
CA LEU A 214 -18.13 -11.65 -9.66
C LEU A 214 -19.65 -11.78 -9.57
N SER A 215 -20.32 -12.16 -10.68
CA SER A 215 -21.75 -12.42 -10.66
C SER A 215 -22.14 -13.48 -9.63
N THR A 216 -21.42 -14.61 -9.58
CA THR A 216 -21.67 -15.67 -8.57
C THR A 216 -21.48 -15.16 -7.14
N ILE A 217 -20.48 -14.31 -6.89
CA ILE A 217 -20.31 -13.70 -5.57
C ILE A 217 -21.51 -12.82 -5.22
N GLU A 218 -21.98 -12.01 -6.15
CA GLU A 218 -23.08 -11.06 -5.93
C GLU A 218 -24.45 -11.74 -5.80
N THR A 219 -24.72 -12.79 -6.61
CA THR A 219 -26.03 -13.45 -6.62
C THR A 219 -26.18 -14.56 -5.59
N ASP A 220 -25.11 -15.28 -5.29
CA ASP A 220 -25.18 -16.51 -4.48
C ASP A 220 -24.48 -16.35 -3.13
N LEU A 221 -23.25 -15.78 -3.11
CA LEU A 221 -22.46 -15.73 -1.89
C LEU A 221 -22.85 -14.54 -0.99
N LEU A 222 -23.09 -13.38 -1.56
CA LEU A 222 -23.42 -12.17 -0.81
C LEU A 222 -24.77 -12.30 -0.09
N PRO A 223 -25.89 -12.76 -0.72
CA PRO A 223 -27.15 -12.96 -0.02
C PRO A 223 -27.12 -14.09 1.02
N ALA A 224 -26.31 -15.12 0.80
CA ALA A 224 -26.14 -16.25 1.72
C ALA A 224 -25.24 -15.92 2.92
N SER A 225 -24.59 -14.76 2.94
CA SER A 225 -23.74 -14.31 4.03
C SER A 225 -24.53 -13.53 5.06
N ALA A 226 -24.26 -13.78 6.34
CA ALA A 226 -24.90 -13.00 7.41
C ALA A 226 -24.57 -11.50 7.25
N PRO A 227 -25.54 -10.60 7.55
CA PRO A 227 -25.29 -9.17 7.56
C PRO A 227 -24.10 -8.78 8.43
N GLY A 228 -23.35 -7.77 8.00
CA GLY A 228 -22.18 -7.25 8.72
C GLY A 228 -20.86 -7.58 8.05
N ARG A 229 -19.82 -7.80 8.84
CA ARG A 229 -18.42 -7.87 8.36
C ARG A 229 -18.21 -8.79 7.14
N GLY A 230 -18.86 -9.94 7.07
CA GLY A 230 -18.68 -10.85 5.92
C GLY A 230 -19.14 -10.26 4.59
N GLN A 231 -20.25 -9.54 4.58
CA GLN A 231 -20.79 -8.88 3.40
C GLN A 231 -19.95 -7.66 2.98
N GLU A 232 -19.52 -6.86 3.96
CA GLU A 232 -18.67 -5.68 3.71
C GLU A 232 -17.38 -6.07 2.99
N GLN A 233 -16.72 -7.14 3.43
CA GLN A 233 -15.50 -7.61 2.79
C GLN A 233 -15.75 -8.19 1.39
N LEU A 234 -16.87 -8.87 1.16
CA LEU A 234 -17.24 -9.30 -0.19
C LEU A 234 -17.45 -8.13 -1.12
N LEU A 235 -18.18 -7.11 -0.66
CA LEU A 235 -18.39 -5.87 -1.43
C LEU A 235 -17.07 -5.15 -1.72
N SER A 236 -16.15 -5.10 -0.75
CA SER A 236 -14.82 -4.53 -0.94
C SER A 236 -14.04 -5.27 -2.05
N ILE A 237 -14.04 -6.60 -2.05
CA ILE A 237 -13.39 -7.40 -3.10
C ILE A 237 -14.04 -7.12 -4.46
N VAL A 238 -15.37 -7.16 -4.55
CA VAL A 238 -16.09 -6.94 -5.81
C VAL A 238 -15.84 -5.54 -6.35
N HIS A 239 -15.97 -4.52 -5.50
CA HIS A 239 -15.72 -3.13 -5.89
C HIS A 239 -14.29 -2.91 -6.36
N PHE A 240 -13.30 -3.43 -5.61
CA PHE A 240 -11.88 -3.35 -5.96
C PHE A 240 -11.62 -3.96 -7.35
N ILE A 241 -12.15 -5.15 -7.61
CA ILE A 241 -11.93 -5.84 -8.89
C ILE A 241 -12.65 -5.13 -10.03
N ARG A 242 -13.89 -4.66 -9.85
CA ARG A 242 -14.63 -3.94 -10.88
C ARG A 242 -13.99 -2.61 -11.27
N SER A 243 -13.37 -1.92 -10.31
CA SER A 243 -12.67 -0.64 -10.53
C SER A 243 -11.21 -0.80 -10.97
N SER A 244 -10.73 -2.03 -11.14
CA SER A 244 -9.34 -2.29 -11.49
C SER A 244 -9.06 -1.95 -12.96
N ALA A 245 -8.19 -0.98 -13.19
CA ALA A 245 -7.71 -0.62 -14.53
C ALA A 245 -6.59 -1.54 -15.04
N ARG A 246 -5.74 -2.03 -14.12
CA ARG A 246 -4.64 -2.95 -14.44
C ARG A 246 -5.08 -4.41 -14.57
N GLY A 247 -6.31 -4.73 -14.13
CA GLY A 247 -6.79 -6.10 -13.97
C GLY A 247 -6.09 -6.85 -12.84
N ILE A 248 -6.65 -7.98 -12.47
CA ILE A 248 -6.05 -8.91 -11.50
C ILE A 248 -5.44 -10.11 -12.23
N GLU A 249 -4.48 -10.78 -11.58
CA GLU A 249 -3.94 -12.03 -12.09
C GLU A 249 -4.86 -13.20 -11.68
N LEU A 250 -5.42 -13.91 -12.67
CA LEU A 250 -6.35 -15.03 -12.44
C LEU A 250 -5.67 -16.41 -12.36
N ARG A 251 -4.41 -16.54 -12.84
CA ARG A 251 -3.69 -17.81 -12.74
C ARG A 251 -3.22 -18.03 -11.31
N SER A 252 -3.60 -19.15 -10.70
CA SER A 252 -3.07 -19.53 -9.40
C SER A 252 -1.65 -20.09 -9.55
N GLY A 253 -0.72 -19.70 -8.69
CA GLY A 253 0.66 -20.17 -8.72
C GLY A 253 0.86 -21.68 -8.55
N ARG A 254 -0.21 -22.47 -8.35
CA ARG A 254 -0.16 -23.94 -8.29
C ARG A 254 -0.32 -24.64 -9.64
N GLN A 255 -0.81 -23.96 -10.68
CA GLN A 255 -0.99 -24.61 -12.01
C GLN A 255 0.31 -24.73 -12.80
N GLU A 256 1.36 -23.96 -12.47
CA GLU A 256 2.66 -24.07 -13.20
C GLU A 256 3.58 -25.17 -12.65
N GLN A 257 3.29 -25.74 -11.47
CA GLN A 257 4.07 -26.87 -10.91
C GLN A 257 3.61 -28.24 -11.40
N GLU A 258 2.45 -28.33 -12.06
CA GLU A 258 1.93 -29.58 -12.64
C GLU A 258 2.24 -29.72 -14.13
N GLU A 259 2.72 -28.63 -14.79
CA GLU A 259 3.08 -28.62 -16.23
C GLU A 259 4.60 -28.60 -16.48
N SER A 260 5.44 -28.64 -15.44
CA SER A 260 6.90 -28.73 -15.52
C SER A 260 7.41 -30.05 -14.92
#